data_931d8ac707ef6d6708bc423bb595bb43
#
_entry.id   931d8ac707ef6d6708bc423bb595bb43
#
_cell.length_a   1.000
_cell.length_b   1.000
_cell.length_c   1.000
_cell.angle_alpha   90.00
_cell.angle_beta   90.00
_cell.angle_gamma   90.00
#
_symmetry.space_group_name_H-M   'P 1'
#
loop_
_entity.id
_entity.type
_entity.pdbx_description
1 polymer ?
#
loop_
_entity_poly.entity_id
_entity_poly.type
_entity_poly.pdbx_seq_one_letter_code
_entity_poly.pdbx_strand_id
1 'polypeptide(L)'
;MESSGGNLQPFFPVFLSVVFVVRNQSARMSELLERAGRCIGPLVSDYELIVIDNASQDDSLAVLKGLMGENGHSNVQVYALSKEVDTDTAFWVGLENALGDFVVVLDPLVDDIAFVPEMLDKAVRGADVVFVNNRLKPTQGLAYRFSYAVFNRLYKAFGGVDLAREAPQYRLLNKRVINFILQHRQPAMSYRHLPATGGFSRVHLDYSAKPGIPSSKHLADSINRGMRLMVSTTRAPMRVVTMLSLFGAVANLLYSGYVVIIAVFKEDVAPGWVSLSLQQSGMFFLISLVLLVLGEYILNMASLSNEGPLYHVGQEFTSARITRREKLNVEDVAAEPLVTPSNREGQ
;
A
#
# COMPACT_ATOMS: atom_id res chain seq x y z
N MET A 1 -15.72 -28.13 -41.07
CA MET A 1 -15.40 -28.71 -39.77
C MET A 1 -14.62 -27.66 -39.01
N GLU A 2 -15.34 -26.75 -38.38
CA GLU A 2 -14.76 -25.74 -37.51
C GLU A 2 -14.57 -26.36 -36.14
N SER A 3 -13.31 -26.48 -35.73
CA SER A 3 -12.95 -26.89 -34.39
C SER A 3 -13.29 -25.75 -33.40
N SER A 4 -14.38 -25.91 -32.67
CA SER A 4 -14.67 -25.09 -31.49
C SER A 4 -13.61 -25.41 -30.44
N GLY A 5 -12.51 -24.67 -30.48
CA GLY A 5 -11.53 -24.62 -29.38
C GLY A 5 -12.22 -24.03 -28.18
N GLY A 6 -12.78 -24.85 -27.32
CA GLY A 6 -13.22 -24.44 -26.00
C GLY A 6 -12.01 -23.82 -25.28
N ASN A 7 -12.10 -22.53 -24.98
CA ASN A 7 -11.13 -21.80 -24.19
C ASN A 7 -11.19 -22.40 -22.78
N LEU A 8 -10.42 -23.45 -22.53
CA LEU A 8 -10.23 -24.00 -21.17
C LEU A 8 -9.62 -22.88 -20.35
N GLN A 9 -10.39 -22.33 -19.42
CA GLN A 9 -9.85 -21.35 -18.48
C GLN A 9 -8.67 -22.01 -17.75
N PRO A 10 -7.52 -21.30 -17.64
CA PRO A 10 -6.36 -21.86 -16.97
C PRO A 10 -6.72 -22.17 -15.50
N PHE A 11 -6.39 -23.37 -15.04
CA PHE A 11 -6.56 -23.77 -13.64
C PHE A 11 -5.19 -23.79 -12.95
N PHE A 12 -5.12 -23.17 -11.79
CA PHE A 12 -3.90 -23.08 -10.97
C PHE A 12 -4.12 -23.81 -9.63
N PRO A 13 -3.33 -24.84 -9.30
CA PRO A 13 -3.45 -25.59 -8.05
C PRO A 13 -2.81 -24.81 -6.88
N VAL A 14 -3.34 -23.63 -6.57
CA VAL A 14 -2.84 -22.72 -5.54
C VAL A 14 -3.98 -22.21 -4.68
N PHE A 15 -3.65 -21.73 -3.48
CA PHE A 15 -4.56 -20.98 -2.63
C PHE A 15 -4.35 -19.46 -2.87
N LEU A 16 -5.41 -18.79 -3.27
CA LEU A 16 -5.38 -17.36 -3.62
C LEU A 16 -6.17 -16.52 -2.63
N SER A 17 -5.54 -15.54 -2.03
CA SER A 17 -6.23 -14.47 -1.30
C SER A 17 -6.45 -13.26 -2.21
N VAL A 18 -7.65 -12.69 -2.19
CA VAL A 18 -7.97 -11.48 -2.94
C VAL A 18 -8.41 -10.40 -1.97
N VAL A 19 -7.65 -9.32 -1.88
CA VAL A 19 -7.87 -8.22 -0.95
C VAL A 19 -8.54 -7.06 -1.66
N PHE A 20 -9.69 -6.64 -1.15
CA PHE A 20 -10.46 -5.48 -1.59
C PHE A 20 -10.49 -4.43 -0.50
N VAL A 21 -10.27 -3.16 -0.86
CA VAL A 21 -10.56 -2.04 0.02
C VAL A 21 -11.78 -1.31 -0.50
N VAL A 22 -12.79 -1.18 0.35
CA VAL A 22 -14.06 -0.54 0.03
C VAL A 22 -14.38 0.58 1.01
N ARG A 23 -15.13 1.57 0.54
CA ARG A 23 -15.66 2.64 1.39
C ARG A 23 -16.91 3.21 0.76
N ASN A 24 -18.00 3.25 1.51
CA ASN A 24 -19.30 3.78 1.07
C ASN A 24 -19.76 3.14 -0.26
N GLN A 25 -19.84 1.81 -0.29
CA GLN A 25 -20.18 1.03 -1.48
C GLN A 25 -21.35 0.08 -1.24
N SER A 26 -22.28 0.39 -0.32
CA SER A 26 -23.40 -0.46 0.06
C SER A 26 -24.18 -1.01 -1.16
N ALA A 27 -24.48 -0.16 -2.15
CA ALA A 27 -25.25 -0.52 -3.33
C ALA A 27 -24.55 -1.52 -4.28
N ARG A 28 -23.24 -1.66 -4.20
CA ARG A 28 -22.43 -2.49 -5.14
C ARG A 28 -21.81 -3.72 -4.50
N MET A 29 -21.90 -3.83 -3.18
CA MET A 29 -21.17 -4.84 -2.44
C MET A 29 -21.48 -6.26 -2.90
N SER A 30 -22.77 -6.56 -3.11
CA SER A 30 -23.22 -7.87 -3.58
C SER A 30 -22.65 -8.20 -4.97
N GLU A 31 -22.73 -7.24 -5.90
CA GLU A 31 -22.21 -7.42 -7.26
C GLU A 31 -20.69 -7.64 -7.28
N LEU A 32 -19.93 -6.89 -6.45
CA LEU A 32 -18.48 -7.01 -6.35
C LEU A 32 -18.06 -8.39 -5.86
N LEU A 33 -18.70 -8.89 -4.78
CA LEU A 33 -18.39 -10.20 -4.21
C LEU A 33 -18.80 -11.33 -5.16
N GLU A 34 -19.96 -11.24 -5.78
CA GLU A 34 -20.43 -12.22 -6.75
C GLU A 34 -19.51 -12.30 -7.98
N ARG A 35 -19.12 -11.15 -8.53
CA ARG A 35 -18.18 -11.08 -9.64
C ARG A 35 -16.84 -11.69 -9.27
N ALA A 36 -16.34 -11.39 -8.07
CA ALA A 36 -15.09 -11.94 -7.57
C ALA A 36 -15.14 -13.46 -7.45
N GLY A 37 -16.16 -14.00 -6.79
CA GLY A 37 -16.34 -15.45 -6.64
C GLY A 37 -16.46 -16.17 -7.97
N ARG A 38 -17.22 -15.60 -8.93
CA ARG A 38 -17.38 -16.18 -10.28
C ARG A 38 -16.07 -16.16 -11.09
N CYS A 39 -15.27 -15.11 -10.96
CA CYS A 39 -14.01 -15.01 -11.69
C CYS A 39 -12.90 -15.89 -11.07
N ILE A 40 -12.84 -15.98 -9.75
CA ILE A 40 -11.71 -16.62 -9.05
C ILE A 40 -11.98 -18.10 -8.78
N GLY A 41 -13.20 -18.48 -8.40
CA GLY A 41 -13.54 -19.84 -8.00
C GLY A 41 -13.13 -20.92 -9.02
N PRO A 42 -13.37 -20.76 -10.33
CA PRO A 42 -12.96 -21.74 -11.34
C PRO A 42 -11.44 -21.76 -11.62
N LEU A 43 -10.70 -20.72 -11.23
CA LEU A 43 -9.28 -20.54 -11.58
C LEU A 43 -8.33 -21.28 -10.67
N VAL A 44 -8.68 -21.43 -9.40
CA VAL A 44 -7.76 -21.89 -8.34
C VAL A 44 -8.35 -23.04 -7.55
N SER A 45 -7.48 -23.81 -6.89
CA SER A 45 -7.95 -24.93 -6.05
C SER A 45 -8.70 -24.44 -4.82
N ASP A 46 -8.30 -23.31 -4.26
CA ASP A 46 -8.99 -22.66 -3.15
C ASP A 46 -8.76 -21.14 -3.16
N TYR A 47 -9.69 -20.38 -2.57
CA TYR A 47 -9.58 -18.94 -2.49
C TYR A 47 -10.25 -18.37 -1.25
N GLU A 48 -9.84 -17.17 -0.88
CA GLU A 48 -10.53 -16.31 0.08
C GLU A 48 -10.63 -14.88 -0.45
N LEU A 49 -11.72 -14.23 -0.13
CA LEU A 49 -11.96 -12.81 -0.41
C LEU A 49 -11.86 -12.05 0.90
N ILE A 50 -10.92 -11.13 0.99
CA ILE A 50 -10.71 -10.31 2.18
C ILE A 50 -11.19 -8.89 1.86
N VAL A 51 -12.25 -8.46 2.53
CA VAL A 51 -12.84 -7.13 2.35
C VAL A 51 -12.45 -6.25 3.52
N ILE A 52 -11.77 -5.16 3.22
CA ILE A 52 -11.43 -4.14 4.20
C ILE A 52 -12.40 -2.98 4.04
N ASP A 53 -13.31 -2.84 4.99
CA ASP A 53 -14.18 -1.67 5.08
C ASP A 53 -13.42 -0.51 5.75
N ASN A 54 -13.06 0.49 4.98
CA ASN A 54 -12.25 1.61 5.44
C ASN A 54 -13.11 2.70 6.09
N ALA A 55 -13.75 2.34 7.23
CA ALA A 55 -14.62 3.18 8.02
C ALA A 55 -15.76 3.80 7.18
N SER A 56 -16.56 2.97 6.52
CA SER A 56 -17.76 3.40 5.80
C SER A 56 -18.76 4.06 6.75
N GLN A 57 -19.43 5.09 6.24
CA GLN A 57 -20.45 5.85 6.96
C GLN A 57 -21.88 5.56 6.46
N ASP A 58 -21.98 4.71 5.41
CA ASP A 58 -23.24 4.23 4.85
C ASP A 58 -23.58 2.81 5.37
N ASP A 59 -24.59 2.20 4.79
CA ASP A 59 -25.04 0.85 5.16
C ASP A 59 -24.10 -0.28 4.68
N SER A 60 -22.89 0.02 4.19
CA SER A 60 -21.94 -0.99 3.65
C SER A 60 -21.70 -2.12 4.65
N LEU A 61 -21.48 -1.81 5.92
CA LEU A 61 -21.22 -2.81 6.95
C LEU A 61 -22.44 -3.71 7.23
N ALA A 62 -23.65 -3.13 7.25
CA ALA A 62 -24.88 -3.88 7.44
C ALA A 62 -25.14 -4.82 6.25
N VAL A 63 -24.91 -4.34 5.02
CA VAL A 63 -25.02 -5.13 3.80
C VAL A 63 -24.02 -6.28 3.81
N LEU A 64 -22.74 -6.03 4.14
CA LEU A 64 -21.71 -7.07 4.27
C LEU A 64 -22.14 -8.15 5.26
N LYS A 65 -22.62 -7.78 6.45
CA LYS A 65 -23.11 -8.76 7.43
C LYS A 65 -24.24 -9.62 6.88
N GLY A 66 -25.18 -9.03 6.16
CA GLY A 66 -26.28 -9.76 5.51
C GLY A 66 -25.79 -10.76 4.46
N LEU A 67 -24.76 -10.38 3.70
CA LEU A 67 -24.14 -11.23 2.66
C LEU A 67 -23.29 -12.37 3.22
N MET A 68 -22.95 -12.38 4.52
CA MET A 68 -22.13 -13.42 5.18
C MET A 68 -22.97 -14.53 5.82
N GLY A 69 -24.31 -14.46 5.78
CA GLY A 69 -25.21 -15.50 6.33
C GLY A 69 -25.13 -16.84 5.62
N GLU A 70 -25.89 -17.83 6.10
CA GLU A 70 -25.88 -19.22 5.57
C GLU A 70 -26.16 -19.34 4.07
N ASN A 71 -26.96 -18.44 3.51
CA ASN A 71 -27.29 -18.36 2.08
C ASN A 71 -26.44 -17.34 1.32
N GLY A 72 -25.43 -16.77 1.98
CA GLY A 72 -24.57 -15.74 1.42
C GLY A 72 -23.36 -16.27 0.67
N HIS A 73 -22.40 -15.37 0.46
CA HIS A 73 -21.15 -15.70 -0.21
C HIS A 73 -20.25 -16.59 0.68
N SER A 74 -19.55 -17.52 0.07
CA SER A 74 -18.54 -18.37 0.75
C SER A 74 -17.15 -17.74 0.68
N ASN A 75 -16.29 -18.12 1.62
CA ASN A 75 -14.86 -17.76 1.64
C ASN A 75 -14.60 -16.25 1.74
N VAL A 76 -15.48 -15.48 2.39
CA VAL A 76 -15.32 -14.04 2.58
C VAL A 76 -14.97 -13.74 4.02
N GLN A 77 -13.97 -12.90 4.22
CA GLN A 77 -13.59 -12.32 5.51
C GLN A 77 -13.71 -10.80 5.42
N VAL A 78 -14.25 -10.18 6.44
CA VAL A 78 -14.47 -8.74 6.50
C VAL A 78 -13.78 -8.15 7.71
N TYR A 79 -12.96 -7.14 7.49
CA TYR A 79 -12.32 -6.35 8.53
C TYR A 79 -12.81 -4.91 8.42
N ALA A 80 -13.65 -4.48 9.36
CA ALA A 80 -14.15 -3.12 9.41
C ALA A 80 -13.27 -2.26 10.30
N LEU A 81 -12.65 -1.25 9.73
CA LEU A 81 -11.78 -0.32 10.45
C LEU A 81 -12.62 0.71 11.23
N SER A 82 -12.21 1.00 12.46
CA SER A 82 -12.89 1.97 13.32
C SER A 82 -12.66 3.43 12.90
N LYS A 83 -11.59 3.69 12.12
CA LYS A 83 -11.21 5.00 11.61
C LYS A 83 -10.70 4.87 10.18
N GLU A 84 -11.02 5.86 9.35
CA GLU A 84 -10.46 5.94 8.00
C GLU A 84 -8.95 6.03 8.04
N VAL A 85 -8.31 5.18 7.25
CA VAL A 85 -6.87 5.18 7.02
C VAL A 85 -6.57 5.38 5.53
N ASP A 86 -5.30 5.64 5.21
CA ASP A 86 -4.90 5.68 3.80
C ASP A 86 -5.03 4.30 3.14
N THR A 87 -5.19 4.31 1.82
CA THR A 87 -5.46 3.09 1.04
C THR A 87 -4.36 2.04 1.17
N ASP A 88 -3.08 2.46 1.28
CA ASP A 88 -1.98 1.52 1.40
C ASP A 88 -1.98 0.82 2.77
N THR A 89 -2.31 1.54 3.84
CA THR A 89 -2.54 0.96 5.18
C THR A 89 -3.75 0.02 5.17
N ALA A 90 -4.85 0.40 4.54
CA ALA A 90 -6.02 -0.47 4.44
C ALA A 90 -5.71 -1.77 3.67
N PHE A 91 -4.98 -1.71 2.56
CA PHE A 91 -4.52 -2.91 1.86
C PHE A 91 -3.60 -3.78 2.72
N TRP A 92 -2.73 -3.14 3.52
CA TRP A 92 -1.87 -3.87 4.43
C TRP A 92 -2.65 -4.71 5.43
N VAL A 93 -3.76 -4.20 5.98
CA VAL A 93 -4.62 -4.98 6.89
C VAL A 93 -5.07 -6.29 6.24
N GLY A 94 -5.48 -6.26 4.97
CA GLY A 94 -5.86 -7.45 4.24
C GLY A 94 -4.69 -8.40 3.98
N LEU A 95 -3.52 -7.86 3.63
CA LEU A 95 -2.32 -8.65 3.37
C LEU A 95 -1.80 -9.36 4.62
N GLU A 96 -1.84 -8.69 5.76
CA GLU A 96 -1.41 -9.25 7.04
C GLU A 96 -2.27 -10.45 7.46
N ASN A 97 -3.56 -10.41 7.12
CA ASN A 97 -4.52 -11.46 7.45
C ASN A 97 -4.70 -12.51 6.33
N ALA A 98 -4.02 -12.34 5.19
CA ALA A 98 -4.13 -13.25 4.07
C ALA A 98 -3.41 -14.58 4.31
N LEU A 99 -4.08 -15.69 4.01
CA LEU A 99 -3.59 -17.05 4.21
C LEU A 99 -3.05 -17.70 2.93
N GLY A 100 -3.40 -17.17 1.75
CA GLY A 100 -3.06 -17.73 0.45
C GLY A 100 -1.56 -17.81 0.16
N ASP A 101 -1.19 -18.70 -0.76
CA ASP A 101 0.16 -18.78 -1.32
C ASP A 101 0.51 -17.53 -2.11
N PHE A 102 -0.49 -16.97 -2.76
CA PHE A 102 -0.45 -15.70 -3.48
C PHE A 102 -1.56 -14.78 -3.00
N VAL A 103 -1.26 -13.49 -2.94
CA VAL A 103 -2.23 -12.46 -2.54
C VAL A 103 -2.34 -11.41 -3.63
N VAL A 104 -3.54 -11.23 -4.16
CA VAL A 104 -3.88 -10.15 -5.08
C VAL A 104 -4.47 -8.99 -4.29
N VAL A 105 -3.99 -7.79 -4.55
CA VAL A 105 -4.50 -6.54 -3.99
C VAL A 105 -5.05 -5.70 -5.13
N LEU A 106 -6.31 -5.33 -5.03
CA LEU A 106 -6.98 -4.52 -6.05
C LEU A 106 -8.02 -3.56 -5.47
N ASP A 107 -8.21 -2.43 -6.15
CA ASP A 107 -9.33 -1.53 -5.92
C ASP A 107 -10.48 -1.94 -6.87
N PRO A 108 -11.58 -2.51 -6.36
CA PRO A 108 -12.64 -3.08 -7.21
C PRO A 108 -13.37 -2.04 -8.06
N LEU A 109 -13.18 -0.74 -7.79
CA LEU A 109 -13.78 0.37 -8.55
C LEU A 109 -12.91 0.79 -9.76
N VAL A 110 -11.62 0.52 -9.69
CA VAL A 110 -10.63 1.00 -10.67
C VAL A 110 -10.00 -0.14 -11.44
N ASP A 111 -9.74 -1.24 -10.75
CA ASP A 111 -9.00 -2.39 -11.27
C ASP A 111 -9.94 -3.48 -11.78
N ASP A 112 -9.52 -4.22 -12.80
CA ASP A 112 -10.31 -5.30 -13.37
C ASP A 112 -9.85 -6.65 -12.84
N ILE A 113 -10.73 -7.33 -12.08
CA ILE A 113 -10.48 -8.66 -11.54
C ILE A 113 -10.30 -9.73 -12.62
N ALA A 114 -10.85 -9.49 -13.83
CA ALA A 114 -10.70 -10.41 -14.96
C ALA A 114 -9.24 -10.54 -15.44
N PHE A 115 -8.34 -9.67 -14.98
CA PHE A 115 -6.91 -9.72 -15.29
C PHE A 115 -6.10 -10.63 -14.36
N VAL A 116 -6.69 -11.12 -13.28
CA VAL A 116 -6.03 -12.01 -12.29
C VAL A 116 -5.43 -13.28 -12.91
N PRO A 117 -6.05 -13.97 -13.89
CA PRO A 117 -5.45 -15.14 -14.53
C PRO A 117 -4.08 -14.89 -15.14
N GLU A 118 -3.88 -13.73 -15.80
CA GLU A 118 -2.58 -13.36 -16.37
C GLU A 118 -1.53 -13.10 -15.27
N MET A 119 -1.95 -12.50 -14.15
CA MET A 119 -1.07 -12.29 -13.00
C MET A 119 -0.63 -13.61 -12.39
N LEU A 120 -1.56 -14.55 -12.20
CA LEU A 120 -1.29 -15.88 -11.66
C LEU A 120 -0.35 -16.68 -12.58
N ASP A 121 -0.53 -16.61 -13.90
CA ASP A 121 0.38 -17.27 -14.85
C ASP A 121 1.84 -16.83 -14.63
N LYS A 122 2.08 -15.53 -14.43
CA LYS A 122 3.43 -15.03 -14.17
C LYS A 122 3.96 -15.42 -12.78
N ALA A 123 3.10 -15.38 -11.77
CA ALA A 123 3.46 -15.74 -10.40
C ALA A 123 3.82 -17.23 -10.27
N VAL A 124 3.03 -18.12 -10.85
CA VAL A 124 3.27 -19.58 -10.84
C VAL A 124 4.54 -19.91 -11.63
N ARG A 125 4.89 -19.14 -12.66
CA ARG A 125 6.15 -19.29 -13.41
C ARG A 125 7.38 -18.74 -12.68
N GLY A 126 7.23 -18.25 -11.44
CA GLY A 126 8.34 -17.88 -10.58
C GLY A 126 8.53 -16.38 -10.34
N ALA A 127 7.56 -15.54 -10.72
CA ALA A 127 7.58 -14.14 -10.30
C ALA A 127 7.11 -14.02 -8.84
N ASP A 128 7.93 -13.38 -8.00
CA ASP A 128 7.58 -13.10 -6.61
C ASP A 128 6.56 -11.96 -6.50
N VAL A 129 6.64 -11.01 -7.44
CA VAL A 129 5.78 -9.83 -7.50
C VAL A 129 5.33 -9.59 -8.93
N VAL A 130 4.02 -9.45 -9.13
CA VAL A 130 3.44 -9.03 -10.41
C VAL A 130 2.76 -7.69 -10.20
N PHE A 131 3.26 -6.67 -10.86
CA PHE A 131 2.69 -5.32 -10.87
C PHE A 131 1.85 -5.11 -12.12
N VAL A 132 0.70 -4.46 -11.96
CA VAL A 132 -0.23 -4.23 -13.07
C VAL A 132 -0.57 -2.76 -13.19
N ASN A 133 -0.39 -2.20 -14.39
CA ASN A 133 -0.72 -0.82 -14.69
C ASN A 133 -1.90 -0.74 -15.67
N ASN A 134 -2.92 0.04 -15.30
CA ASN A 134 -3.96 0.40 -16.25
C ASN A 134 -3.49 1.59 -17.11
N ARG A 135 -3.41 1.40 -18.42
CA ARG A 135 -3.04 2.47 -19.38
C ARG A 135 -4.14 3.53 -19.52
N LEU A 136 -5.41 3.15 -19.33
CA LEU A 136 -6.55 4.06 -19.37
C LEU A 136 -6.83 4.68 -18.00
N LYS A 137 -5.89 5.49 -17.50
CA LYS A 137 -6.11 6.25 -16.27
C LYS A 137 -7.09 7.39 -16.50
N PRO A 138 -8.00 7.68 -15.53
CA PRO A 138 -8.86 8.84 -15.62
C PRO A 138 -8.02 10.12 -15.74
N THR A 139 -8.45 11.04 -16.60
CA THR A 139 -7.78 12.33 -16.80
C THR A 139 -7.86 13.16 -15.53
N GLN A 140 -6.73 13.37 -14.90
CA GLN A 140 -6.59 14.21 -13.70
C GLN A 140 -6.45 15.67 -14.11
N GLY A 141 -6.91 16.61 -13.27
CA GLY A 141 -6.78 18.05 -13.53
C GLY A 141 -5.32 18.49 -13.69
N LEU A 142 -5.09 19.57 -14.46
CA LEU A 142 -3.75 20.08 -14.76
C LEU A 142 -2.92 20.39 -13.50
N ALA A 143 -3.54 20.98 -12.48
CA ALA A 143 -2.89 21.26 -11.19
C ALA A 143 -2.40 19.98 -10.50
N TYR A 144 -3.22 18.90 -10.51
CA TYR A 144 -2.84 17.62 -9.97
C TYR A 144 -1.66 17.01 -10.74
N ARG A 145 -1.70 17.05 -12.07
CA ARG A 145 -0.62 16.53 -12.93
C ARG A 145 0.71 17.23 -12.67
N PHE A 146 0.67 18.56 -12.53
CA PHE A 146 1.87 19.36 -12.22
C PHE A 146 2.43 19.02 -10.83
N SER A 147 1.59 19.06 -9.79
CA SER A 147 2.01 18.72 -8.41
C SER A 147 2.54 17.30 -8.31
N TYR A 148 1.89 16.36 -9.01
CA TYR A 148 2.32 14.97 -9.08
C TYR A 148 3.66 14.81 -9.82
N ALA A 149 3.88 15.54 -10.93
CA ALA A 149 5.14 15.50 -11.66
C ALA A 149 6.31 16.06 -10.82
N VAL A 150 6.08 17.18 -10.10
CA VAL A 150 7.05 17.75 -9.17
C VAL A 150 7.37 16.76 -8.04
N PHE A 151 6.34 16.20 -7.39
CA PHE A 151 6.51 15.22 -6.33
C PHE A 151 7.29 13.99 -6.82
N ASN A 152 6.90 13.44 -7.96
CA ASN A 152 7.53 12.24 -8.51
C ASN A 152 9.01 12.50 -8.88
N ARG A 153 9.32 13.69 -9.41
CA ARG A 153 10.69 14.09 -9.70
C ARG A 153 11.53 14.23 -8.43
N LEU A 154 10.97 14.84 -7.38
CA LEU A 154 11.63 14.95 -6.07
C LEU A 154 11.81 13.57 -5.43
N TYR A 155 10.77 12.75 -5.42
CA TYR A 155 10.84 11.41 -4.84
C TYR A 155 11.86 10.53 -5.57
N LYS A 156 11.89 10.57 -6.90
CA LYS A 156 12.88 9.86 -7.71
C LYS A 156 14.32 10.33 -7.46
N ALA A 157 14.51 11.65 -7.32
CA ALA A 157 15.82 12.21 -7.04
C ALA A 157 16.37 11.79 -5.66
N PHE A 158 15.50 11.62 -4.66
CA PHE A 158 15.88 11.32 -3.29
C PHE A 158 15.70 9.85 -2.91
N GLY A 159 14.69 9.17 -3.45
CA GLY A 159 14.32 7.78 -3.13
C GLY A 159 14.82 6.75 -4.15
N GLY A 160 15.28 7.18 -5.32
CA GLY A 160 15.79 6.30 -6.38
C GLY A 160 14.74 5.48 -7.12
N VAL A 161 13.46 5.50 -6.72
CA VAL A 161 12.37 4.66 -7.26
C VAL A 161 11.18 5.52 -7.68
N ASP A 162 10.63 5.25 -8.86
CA ASP A 162 9.37 5.84 -9.31
C ASP A 162 8.19 5.00 -8.81
N LEU A 163 7.68 5.32 -7.61
CA LEU A 163 6.59 4.57 -6.97
C LEU A 163 5.35 4.40 -7.85
N ALA A 164 5.07 5.36 -8.71
CA ALA A 164 3.87 5.30 -9.56
C ALA A 164 4.02 4.30 -10.70
N ARG A 165 5.22 4.16 -11.21
CA ARG A 165 5.55 3.29 -12.33
C ARG A 165 6.04 1.92 -11.86
N GLU A 166 6.86 1.91 -10.81
CA GLU A 166 7.54 0.72 -10.33
C GLU A 166 6.77 -0.02 -9.23
N ALA A 167 5.83 0.65 -8.54
CA ALA A 167 5.04 0.06 -7.47
C ALA A 167 3.55 0.45 -7.56
N PRO A 168 2.81 0.09 -8.62
CA PRO A 168 1.37 0.33 -8.71
C PRO A 168 0.60 -0.37 -7.58
N GLN A 169 -0.63 0.08 -7.30
CA GLN A 169 -1.47 -0.51 -6.26
C GLN A 169 -1.99 -1.89 -6.65
N TYR A 170 -2.42 -2.07 -7.88
CA TYR A 170 -2.85 -3.36 -8.39
C TYR A 170 -1.64 -4.27 -8.55
N ARG A 171 -1.58 -5.29 -7.70
CA ARG A 171 -0.44 -6.20 -7.63
C ARG A 171 -0.80 -7.58 -7.10
N LEU A 172 0.02 -8.55 -7.44
CA LEU A 172 0.04 -9.88 -6.84
C LEU A 172 1.39 -10.08 -6.14
N LEU A 173 1.34 -10.58 -4.92
CA LEU A 173 2.51 -10.87 -4.10
C LEU A 173 2.49 -12.35 -3.69
N ASN A 174 3.64 -13.00 -3.69
CA ASN A 174 3.75 -14.32 -3.07
C ASN A 174 3.93 -14.21 -1.54
N LYS A 175 3.74 -15.30 -0.83
CA LYS A 175 3.82 -15.36 0.63
C LYS A 175 5.21 -14.99 1.16
N ARG A 176 6.30 -15.22 0.39
CA ARG A 176 7.67 -14.84 0.78
C ARG A 176 7.81 -13.32 0.90
N VAL A 177 7.24 -12.58 -0.06
CA VAL A 177 7.28 -11.12 -0.06
C VAL A 177 6.53 -10.57 1.14
N ILE A 178 5.36 -11.11 1.44
CA ILE A 178 4.55 -10.69 2.60
C ILE A 178 5.31 -10.96 3.90
N ASN A 179 5.87 -12.16 4.06
CA ASN A 179 6.67 -12.52 5.23
C ASN A 179 7.90 -11.62 5.40
N PHE A 180 8.53 -11.22 4.29
CA PHE A 180 9.64 -10.29 4.32
C PHE A 180 9.20 -8.89 4.80
N ILE A 181 8.04 -8.41 4.34
CA ILE A 181 7.48 -7.13 4.78
C ILE A 181 7.13 -7.17 6.27
N LEU A 182 6.56 -8.29 6.76
CA LEU A 182 6.22 -8.49 8.18
C LEU A 182 7.42 -8.38 9.13
N GLN A 183 8.63 -8.68 8.66
CA GLN A 183 9.86 -8.56 9.46
C GLN A 183 10.32 -7.10 9.64
N HIS A 184 9.76 -6.15 8.91
CA HIS A 184 10.12 -4.76 9.03
C HIS A 184 9.41 -4.10 10.20
N ARG A 185 10.07 -3.09 10.78
CA ARG A 185 9.57 -2.38 11.97
C ARG A 185 8.19 -1.71 11.76
N GLN A 186 7.90 -1.28 10.53
CA GLN A 186 6.64 -0.64 10.15
C GLN A 186 6.15 -1.23 8.81
N PRO A 187 5.53 -2.43 8.85
CA PRO A 187 5.16 -3.15 7.64
C PRO A 187 4.19 -2.36 6.76
N ALA A 188 3.15 -1.76 7.34
CA ALA A 188 2.13 -1.00 6.61
C ALA A 188 2.71 0.19 5.81
N MET A 189 3.75 0.86 6.33
CA MET A 189 4.43 1.92 5.60
C MET A 189 5.39 1.38 4.54
N SER A 190 5.99 0.23 4.80
CA SER A 190 6.99 -0.39 3.95
C SER A 190 6.38 -1.19 2.80
N TYR A 191 5.14 -1.63 2.97
CA TYR A 191 4.39 -2.44 2.01
C TYR A 191 4.42 -1.88 0.58
N ARG A 192 4.35 -0.56 0.42
CA ARG A 192 4.27 0.06 -0.89
C ARG A 192 5.57 -0.08 -1.70
N HIS A 193 6.72 0.11 -1.09
CA HIS A 193 8.01 0.20 -1.78
C HIS A 193 8.86 -1.08 -1.68
N LEU A 194 8.77 -1.84 -0.58
CA LEU A 194 9.60 -3.03 -0.38
C LEU A 194 9.48 -4.08 -1.49
N PRO A 195 8.29 -4.40 -2.03
CA PRO A 195 8.19 -5.33 -3.14
C PRO A 195 8.96 -4.87 -4.39
N ALA A 196 9.12 -3.54 -4.55
CA ALA A 196 9.86 -2.97 -5.67
C ALA A 196 11.36 -2.82 -5.41
N THR A 197 11.82 -2.80 -4.15
CA THR A 197 13.23 -2.54 -3.79
C THR A 197 13.92 -3.72 -3.13
N GLY A 198 13.19 -4.71 -2.67
CA GLY A 198 13.68 -5.84 -1.87
C GLY A 198 14.44 -6.93 -2.64
N GLY A 199 14.73 -6.75 -3.94
CA GLY A 199 15.48 -7.72 -4.74
C GLY A 199 14.67 -8.93 -5.23
N PHE A 200 13.34 -8.90 -5.10
CA PHE A 200 12.44 -9.96 -5.57
C PHE A 200 12.33 -10.02 -7.10
N SER A 201 12.02 -11.20 -7.64
CA SER A 201 11.68 -11.37 -9.05
C SER A 201 10.38 -10.64 -9.39
N ARG A 202 10.42 -9.65 -10.30
CA ARG A 202 9.32 -8.76 -10.61
C ARG A 202 8.92 -8.82 -12.07
N VAL A 203 7.60 -8.80 -12.31
CA VAL A 203 7.02 -8.67 -13.65
C VAL A 203 6.08 -7.48 -13.66
N HIS A 204 6.15 -6.65 -14.70
CA HIS A 204 5.23 -5.56 -14.94
C HIS A 204 4.32 -5.92 -16.11
N LEU A 205 3.02 -5.84 -15.88
CA LEU A 205 1.99 -6.06 -16.90
C LEU A 205 1.21 -4.77 -17.10
N ASP A 206 0.81 -4.53 -18.34
CA ASP A 206 -0.04 -3.40 -18.71
C ASP A 206 -1.37 -3.91 -19.26
N TYR A 207 -2.47 -3.32 -18.81
CA TYR A 207 -3.79 -3.58 -19.38
C TYR A 207 -4.53 -2.28 -19.70
N SER A 208 -5.60 -2.38 -20.46
CA SER A 208 -6.41 -1.25 -20.87
C SER A 208 -7.87 -1.54 -20.59
N ALA A 209 -8.36 -1.21 -19.39
CA ALA A 209 -9.77 -1.27 -19.03
C ALA A 209 -10.27 0.12 -18.64
N LYS A 210 -11.50 0.45 -19.01
CA LYS A 210 -12.13 1.68 -18.56
C LYS A 210 -12.38 1.57 -17.05
N PRO A 211 -11.88 2.51 -16.22
CA PRO A 211 -12.18 2.50 -14.79
C PRO A 211 -13.68 2.65 -14.57
N GLY A 212 -14.23 1.88 -13.64
CA GLY A 212 -15.67 1.84 -13.38
C GLY A 212 -16.26 3.15 -12.86
N ILE A 213 -15.48 3.95 -12.13
CA ILE A 213 -15.88 5.29 -11.65
C ILE A 213 -14.66 6.19 -11.62
N PRO A 214 -14.79 7.48 -12.01
CA PRO A 214 -13.74 8.45 -11.79
C PRO A 214 -13.59 8.72 -10.29
N SER A 215 -12.54 8.19 -9.66
CA SER A 215 -12.15 8.54 -8.30
C SER A 215 -11.61 9.98 -8.31
N SER A 216 -12.35 10.94 -7.79
CA SER A 216 -11.82 12.29 -7.54
C SER A 216 -10.89 12.22 -6.33
N LYS A 217 -9.61 11.98 -6.58
CA LYS A 217 -8.61 12.07 -5.51
C LYS A 217 -8.40 13.52 -5.14
N HIS A 218 -8.67 13.90 -3.89
CA HIS A 218 -8.38 15.25 -3.43
C HIS A 218 -6.88 15.52 -3.45
N LEU A 219 -6.49 16.66 -4.03
CA LEU A 219 -5.08 17.06 -4.17
C LEU A 219 -4.37 17.11 -2.82
N ALA A 220 -5.06 17.64 -1.79
CA ALA A 220 -4.53 17.74 -0.43
C ALA A 220 -4.16 16.37 0.16
N ASP A 221 -5.02 15.36 0.00
CA ASP A 221 -4.77 14.01 0.51
C ASP A 221 -3.60 13.34 -0.20
N SER A 222 -3.46 13.62 -1.50
CA SER A 222 -2.35 13.10 -2.28
C SER A 222 -1.02 13.74 -1.90
N ILE A 223 -1.00 15.05 -1.62
CA ILE A 223 0.17 15.78 -1.14
C ILE A 223 0.56 15.30 0.27
N ASN A 224 -0.38 15.22 1.20
CA ASN A 224 -0.13 14.74 2.55
C ASN A 224 0.40 13.30 2.57
N ARG A 225 -0.17 12.42 1.74
CA ARG A 225 0.32 11.05 1.57
C ARG A 225 1.74 11.03 1.01
N GLY A 226 1.99 11.82 -0.03
CA GLY A 226 3.32 11.95 -0.63
C GLY A 226 4.37 12.47 0.36
N MET A 227 4.02 13.48 1.14
CA MET A 227 4.89 14.05 2.18
C MET A 227 5.21 13.00 3.25
N ARG A 228 4.18 12.28 3.76
CA ARG A 228 4.35 11.20 4.74
C ARG A 228 5.27 10.10 4.21
N LEU A 229 5.05 9.62 2.99
CA LEU A 229 5.90 8.62 2.35
C LEU A 229 7.34 9.11 2.19
N MET A 230 7.53 10.37 1.75
CA MET A 230 8.86 10.93 1.55
C MET A 230 9.66 11.01 2.87
N VAL A 231 9.01 11.43 3.96
CA VAL A 231 9.67 11.58 5.26
C VAL A 231 9.88 10.21 5.94
N SER A 232 8.93 9.27 5.82
CA SER A 232 9.05 7.96 6.46
C SER A 232 9.99 7.00 5.73
N THR A 233 10.07 7.09 4.40
CA THR A 233 10.79 6.12 3.58
C THR A 233 12.19 6.58 3.20
N THR A 234 12.45 7.90 3.16
CA THR A 234 13.74 8.42 2.68
C THR A 234 14.43 9.28 3.72
N ARG A 235 15.76 9.26 3.68
CA ARG A 235 16.59 10.22 4.43
C ARG A 235 16.70 11.58 3.71
N ALA A 236 15.86 11.82 2.71
CA ALA A 236 15.91 13.00 1.85
C ALA A 236 15.78 14.32 2.61
N PRO A 237 14.81 14.50 3.55
CA PRO A 237 14.70 15.75 4.28
C PRO A 237 15.99 16.09 5.03
N MET A 238 16.60 15.07 5.66
CA MET A 238 17.86 15.24 6.39
C MET A 238 19.03 15.63 5.47
N ARG A 239 19.11 15.05 4.27
CA ARG A 239 20.12 15.43 3.27
C ARG A 239 19.92 16.88 2.78
N VAL A 240 18.67 17.32 2.59
CA VAL A 240 18.36 18.71 2.23
C VAL A 240 18.82 19.67 3.32
N VAL A 241 18.55 19.37 4.59
CA VAL A 241 19.03 20.17 5.73
C VAL A 241 20.55 20.23 5.73
N THR A 242 21.23 19.10 5.55
CA THR A 242 22.70 19.06 5.53
C THR A 242 23.27 19.87 4.36
N MET A 243 22.67 19.78 3.16
CA MET A 243 23.09 20.56 1.99
C MET A 243 22.84 22.06 2.17
N LEU A 244 21.70 22.45 2.74
CA LEU A 244 21.40 23.84 3.07
C LEU A 244 22.38 24.39 4.11
N SER A 245 22.71 23.63 5.12
CA SER A 245 23.69 23.99 6.14
C SER A 245 25.09 24.15 5.53
N LEU A 246 25.51 23.21 4.67
CA LEU A 246 26.79 23.29 3.98
C LEU A 246 26.84 24.51 3.04
N PHE A 247 25.77 24.74 2.26
CA PHE A 247 25.66 25.91 1.39
C PHE A 247 25.77 27.20 2.19
N GLY A 248 25.05 27.31 3.31
CA GLY A 248 25.10 28.46 4.20
C GLY A 248 26.50 28.68 4.77
N ALA A 249 27.20 27.62 5.18
CA ALA A 249 28.55 27.71 5.70
C ALA A 249 29.54 28.21 4.61
N VAL A 250 29.49 27.62 3.42
CA VAL A 250 30.34 28.02 2.28
C VAL A 250 30.07 29.46 1.85
N ALA A 251 28.79 29.81 1.71
CA ALA A 251 28.39 31.20 1.36
C ALA A 251 28.88 32.21 2.39
N ASN A 252 28.77 31.88 3.67
CA ASN A 252 29.26 32.75 4.74
C ASN A 252 30.79 32.89 4.73
N LEU A 253 31.52 31.78 4.49
CA LEU A 253 32.99 31.81 4.35
C LEU A 253 33.43 32.69 3.17
N LEU A 254 32.82 32.54 2.01
CA LEU A 254 33.11 33.36 0.83
C LEU A 254 32.79 34.82 1.07
N TYR A 255 31.69 35.11 1.72
CA TYR A 255 31.30 36.45 2.09
C TYR A 255 32.29 37.09 3.11
N SER A 256 32.73 36.33 4.10
CA SER A 256 33.76 36.78 5.05
C SER A 256 35.06 37.10 4.30
N GLY A 257 35.48 36.28 3.35
CA GLY A 257 36.62 36.55 2.49
C GLY A 257 36.45 37.87 1.66
N TYR A 258 35.25 38.03 1.09
CA TYR A 258 34.92 39.26 0.37
C TYR A 258 35.02 40.53 1.24
N VAL A 259 34.48 40.45 2.48
CA VAL A 259 34.55 41.59 3.43
C VAL A 259 36.01 41.92 3.79
N VAL A 260 36.86 40.92 4.02
CA VAL A 260 38.29 41.12 4.31
C VAL A 260 38.99 41.75 3.11
N ILE A 261 38.73 41.30 1.89
CA ILE A 261 39.32 41.89 0.69
C ILE A 261 38.94 43.38 0.55
N ILE A 262 37.66 43.72 0.75
CA ILE A 262 37.21 45.11 0.71
C ILE A 262 37.89 45.95 1.81
N ALA A 263 38.00 45.45 3.03
CA ALA A 263 38.62 46.13 4.14
C ALA A 263 40.10 46.44 3.90
N VAL A 264 40.82 45.60 3.12
CA VAL A 264 42.24 45.76 2.83
C VAL A 264 42.48 46.70 1.63
N PHE A 265 41.59 46.69 0.62
CA PHE A 265 41.83 47.38 -0.66
C PHE A 265 41.04 48.66 -0.85
N LYS A 266 40.12 49.03 0.02
CA LYS A 266 39.25 50.17 -0.13
C LYS A 266 39.45 51.17 1.05
N GLU A 267 40.04 52.34 0.75
CA GLU A 267 40.33 53.38 1.78
C GLU A 267 39.08 54.08 2.30
N ASP A 268 37.99 54.18 1.51
CA ASP A 268 36.70 54.79 1.88
C ASP A 268 35.59 53.73 1.85
N VAL A 269 35.54 52.84 2.82
CA VAL A 269 34.39 51.97 3.00
C VAL A 269 33.38 52.70 3.84
N ALA A 270 32.29 53.19 3.20
CA ALA A 270 31.11 53.58 3.96
C ALA A 270 30.79 52.44 4.95
N PRO A 271 30.59 52.75 6.21
CA PRO A 271 30.60 51.74 7.29
C PRO A 271 29.70 50.58 6.90
N GLY A 272 30.23 49.39 6.92
CA GLY A 272 29.68 48.14 6.37
C GLY A 272 28.30 47.72 6.86
N TRP A 273 27.48 48.70 7.17
CA TRP A 273 26.13 48.53 7.67
C TRP A 273 25.22 47.75 6.69
N VAL A 274 25.26 48.09 5.38
CA VAL A 274 24.44 47.41 4.38
C VAL A 274 24.86 45.95 4.19
N SER A 275 26.15 45.72 4.10
CA SER A 275 26.68 44.37 3.93
C SER A 275 26.50 43.50 5.16
N LEU A 276 26.69 44.08 6.36
CA LEU A 276 26.44 43.39 7.62
C LEU A 276 24.95 43.02 7.77
N SER A 277 24.07 43.95 7.43
CA SER A 277 22.62 43.71 7.48
C SER A 277 22.19 42.64 6.50
N LEU A 278 22.71 42.64 5.27
CA LEU A 278 22.38 41.64 4.26
C LEU A 278 22.89 40.25 4.66
N GLN A 279 24.11 40.16 5.18
CA GLN A 279 24.66 38.93 5.68
C GLN A 279 23.84 38.37 6.83
N GLN A 280 23.51 39.21 7.80
CA GLN A 280 22.76 38.80 8.98
C GLN A 280 21.36 38.34 8.63
N SER A 281 20.66 39.04 7.73
CA SER A 281 19.34 38.63 7.26
C SER A 281 19.39 37.31 6.48
N GLY A 282 20.38 37.13 5.60
CA GLY A 282 20.59 35.88 4.88
C GLY A 282 20.87 34.70 5.79
N MET A 283 21.73 34.88 6.81
CA MET A 283 21.98 33.85 7.82
C MET A 283 20.73 33.49 8.62
N PHE A 284 19.98 34.48 9.08
CA PHE A 284 18.75 34.22 9.82
C PHE A 284 17.72 33.49 8.95
N PHE A 285 17.59 33.82 7.66
CA PHE A 285 16.74 33.10 6.74
C PHE A 285 17.13 31.63 6.61
N LEU A 286 18.41 31.33 6.40
CA LEU A 286 18.90 29.95 6.31
C LEU A 286 18.69 29.16 7.62
N ILE A 287 18.98 29.77 8.75
CA ILE A 287 18.76 29.15 10.07
C ILE A 287 17.27 28.86 10.27
N SER A 288 16.40 29.80 9.92
CA SER A 288 14.95 29.61 10.02
C SER A 288 14.45 28.46 9.13
N LEU A 289 14.98 28.36 7.90
CA LEU A 289 14.63 27.28 6.98
C LEU A 289 15.10 25.91 7.51
N VAL A 290 16.32 25.85 8.03
CA VAL A 290 16.85 24.62 8.67
C VAL A 290 16.01 24.20 9.84
N LEU A 291 15.63 25.14 10.72
CA LEU A 291 14.79 24.88 11.90
C LEU A 291 13.39 24.44 11.49
N LEU A 292 12.82 25.00 10.43
CA LEU A 292 11.53 24.57 9.91
C LEU A 292 11.57 23.10 9.48
N VAL A 293 12.54 22.71 8.67
CA VAL A 293 12.68 21.32 8.20
C VAL A 293 13.00 20.37 9.35
N LEU A 294 13.83 20.76 10.31
CA LEU A 294 14.10 19.96 11.51
C LEU A 294 12.85 19.81 12.37
N GLY A 295 12.06 20.88 12.52
CA GLY A 295 10.80 20.84 13.26
C GLY A 295 9.82 19.86 12.66
N GLU A 296 9.61 19.88 11.35
CA GLU A 296 8.77 18.94 10.62
C GLU A 296 9.29 17.49 10.75
N TYR A 297 10.60 17.29 10.68
CA TYR A 297 11.19 15.97 10.83
C TYR A 297 11.00 15.42 12.26
N ILE A 298 11.21 16.25 13.29
CA ILE A 298 11.00 15.88 14.70
C ILE A 298 9.53 15.59 14.99
N LEU A 299 8.61 16.41 14.48
CA LEU A 299 7.17 16.18 14.62
C LEU A 299 6.76 14.85 13.99
N ASN A 300 7.29 14.54 12.81
CA ASN A 300 6.99 13.27 12.17
C ASN A 300 7.61 12.07 12.92
N MET A 301 8.83 12.19 13.43
CA MET A 301 9.42 11.15 14.29
C MET A 301 8.63 10.97 15.60
N ALA A 302 8.16 12.04 16.20
CA ALA A 302 7.33 11.99 17.39
C ALA A 302 5.98 11.30 17.10
N SER A 303 5.35 11.58 15.95
CA SER A 303 4.13 10.90 15.52
C SER A 303 4.35 9.40 15.35
N LEU A 304 5.46 9.01 14.72
CA LEU A 304 5.83 7.60 14.53
C LEU A 304 6.19 6.87 15.81
N SER A 305 6.63 7.60 16.84
CA SER A 305 7.01 7.03 18.15
C SER A 305 5.85 6.94 19.13
N ASN A 306 4.89 7.87 19.04
CA ASN A 306 3.77 7.99 19.96
C ASN A 306 2.44 7.45 19.42
N GLU A 307 2.33 7.19 18.13
CA GLU A 307 1.11 6.62 17.57
C GLU A 307 1.07 5.12 17.91
N GLY A 308 -0.03 4.71 18.51
CA GLY A 308 -0.48 3.32 18.60
C GLY A 308 -0.57 2.71 17.20
N PRO A 309 -1.17 1.54 17.04
CA PRO A 309 -1.27 0.87 15.76
C PRO A 309 -1.86 1.82 14.71
N LEU A 310 -1.28 1.82 13.50
CA LEU A 310 -1.67 2.70 12.38
C LEU A 310 -3.16 2.54 12.01
N TYR A 311 -3.76 1.42 12.35
CA TYR A 311 -5.16 1.09 12.15
C TYR A 311 -5.71 0.33 13.37
N HIS A 312 -7.02 0.30 13.50
CA HIS A 312 -7.72 -0.49 14.48
C HIS A 312 -8.91 -1.18 13.81
N VAL A 313 -8.96 -2.51 13.90
CA VAL A 313 -10.09 -3.30 13.44
C VAL A 313 -11.18 -3.22 14.51
N GLY A 314 -12.26 -2.53 14.18
CA GLY A 314 -13.40 -2.38 15.09
C GLY A 314 -14.32 -3.60 15.10
N GLN A 315 -14.45 -4.26 13.94
CA GLN A 315 -15.28 -5.46 13.79
C GLN A 315 -14.62 -6.40 12.76
N GLU A 316 -14.68 -7.69 13.08
CA GLU A 316 -14.24 -8.76 12.20
C GLU A 316 -15.35 -9.81 12.11
N PHE A 317 -15.65 -10.27 10.91
CA PHE A 317 -16.59 -11.37 10.70
C PHE A 317 -16.30 -12.12 9.41
N THR A 318 -16.65 -13.39 9.40
CA THR A 318 -16.40 -14.28 8.27
C THR A 318 -17.72 -14.87 7.78
N SER A 319 -17.73 -15.30 6.52
CA SER A 319 -18.88 -16.02 5.97
C SER A 319 -19.12 -17.34 6.72
N ALA A 320 -20.40 -17.71 6.84
CA ALA A 320 -20.80 -18.98 7.47
C ALA A 320 -20.28 -20.20 6.70
N ARG A 321 -20.03 -20.04 5.40
CA ARG A 321 -19.49 -21.09 4.53
C ARG A 321 -18.02 -20.83 4.20
N ILE A 322 -17.15 -21.74 4.61
CA ILE A 322 -15.72 -21.75 4.28
C ILE A 322 -15.41 -23.08 3.60
N THR A 323 -15.23 -23.06 2.28
CA THR A 323 -15.01 -24.29 1.49
C THR A 323 -13.72 -25.01 1.88
N ARG A 324 -12.72 -24.27 2.37
CA ARG A 324 -11.45 -24.84 2.81
C ARG A 324 -11.60 -25.82 4.00
N ARG A 325 -12.54 -25.58 4.92
CA ARG A 325 -12.81 -26.51 6.03
C ARG A 325 -13.32 -27.86 5.55
N GLU A 326 -14.04 -27.90 4.44
CA GLU A 326 -14.55 -29.10 3.82
C GLU A 326 -13.45 -29.89 3.07
N LYS A 327 -12.39 -29.16 2.62
CA LYS A 327 -11.27 -29.73 1.86
C LYS A 327 -10.02 -30.04 2.70
N LEU A 328 -9.88 -29.48 3.87
CA LEU A 328 -8.90 -29.95 4.82
C LEU A 328 -9.39 -31.37 5.24
N ASN A 329 -8.73 -32.39 4.71
CA ASN A 329 -8.72 -33.72 5.33
C ASN A 329 -8.07 -33.59 6.72
N VAL A 330 -8.77 -32.99 7.64
CA VAL A 330 -8.71 -33.38 9.00
C VAL A 330 -9.40 -34.75 8.93
N GLU A 331 -8.65 -35.85 8.87
CA GLU A 331 -9.19 -37.12 9.32
C GLU A 331 -9.82 -36.76 10.66
N ASP A 332 -11.15 -36.71 10.69
CA ASP A 332 -11.85 -36.88 11.93
C ASP A 332 -11.26 -38.19 12.46
N VAL A 333 -10.42 -38.07 13.46
CA VAL A 333 -10.11 -39.21 14.30
C VAL A 333 -11.46 -39.55 14.90
N ALA A 334 -12.21 -40.36 14.15
CA ALA A 334 -13.46 -40.91 14.59
C ALA A 334 -13.12 -41.51 15.93
N ALA A 335 -13.69 -40.97 16.99
CA ALA A 335 -13.54 -41.48 18.32
C ALA A 335 -13.81 -42.98 18.21
N GLU A 336 -12.75 -43.82 18.28
CA GLU A 336 -12.92 -45.22 18.39
C GLU A 336 -13.92 -45.44 19.52
N PRO A 337 -15.03 -46.12 19.28
CA PRO A 337 -15.98 -46.38 20.34
C PRO A 337 -15.19 -47.12 21.43
N LEU A 338 -15.10 -46.52 22.62
CA LEU A 338 -14.54 -47.10 23.81
C LEU A 338 -15.17 -48.49 23.94
N VAL A 339 -14.38 -49.54 23.58
CA VAL A 339 -14.76 -50.91 23.83
C VAL A 339 -14.79 -51.04 25.34
N THR A 340 -15.98 -50.99 25.91
CA THR A 340 -16.24 -51.32 27.29
C THR A 340 -15.81 -52.78 27.49
N PRO A 341 -14.88 -53.08 28.41
CA PRO A 341 -14.53 -54.47 28.71
C PRO A 341 -15.76 -55.15 29.25
N SER A 342 -16.25 -56.14 28.51
CA SER A 342 -17.34 -57.03 28.96
C SER A 342 -16.88 -57.74 30.22
N ASN A 343 -17.57 -57.46 31.32
CA ASN A 343 -17.54 -58.31 32.51
C ASN A 343 -17.74 -59.78 32.13
N ARG A 344 -16.69 -60.57 32.25
CA ARG A 344 -16.83 -62.00 32.42
C ARG A 344 -16.96 -62.31 33.91
N GLU A 345 -18.17 -62.21 34.42
CA GLU A 345 -18.56 -62.93 35.58
C GLU A 345 -19.05 -64.31 35.13
N GLY A 346 -18.58 -65.33 35.80
CA GLY A 346 -19.30 -66.61 35.93
C GLY A 346 -18.61 -67.82 35.33
N GLN A 347 -17.82 -68.51 36.03
CA GLN A 347 -17.84 -69.89 36.51
C GLN A 347 -16.44 -70.44 36.80
#